data_3b669fa3a32c4b87ed25d4f74e563acd
#
_entry.id   3b669fa3a32c4b87ed25d4f74e563acd
#
_cell.length_a   1.000
_cell.length_b   1.000
_cell.length_c   1.000
_cell.angle_alpha   90.00
_cell.angle_beta   90.00
_cell.angle_gamma   90.00
#
_symmetry.space_group_name_H-M   'P 1'
#
loop_
_entity.id
_entity.type
_entity.pdbx_description
1 polymer ?
#
loop_
_entity_poly.entity_id
_entity_poly.type
_entity_poly.pdbx_seq_one_letter_code
_entity_poly.pdbx_strand_id
1 'polypeptide(L)'
;MDRLYPLQFEPIYQYRLWGGRRLACLVSSPLPGDGPIGEAWLLSDRDDHPTRVANGQLKGQTLGQLLKQLPQQMLGKWAGRFKRFPLLLKFLDVRNALSVQVHPSDGQTLTEGSGKR
;
A
#
# COMPACT_ATOMS: atom_id res chain seq x y z
N MET A 1 -20.68 4.79 13.64
CA MET A 1 -20.14 4.89 12.28
C MET A 1 -20.22 3.52 11.64
N ASP A 2 -21.04 3.37 10.68
CA ASP A 2 -21.48 2.04 10.32
C ASP A 2 -21.33 1.70 8.86
N ARG A 3 -20.81 2.62 8.05
CA ARG A 3 -20.67 2.38 6.63
C ARG A 3 -19.35 2.83 6.10
N LEU A 4 -18.79 2.00 5.24
CA LEU A 4 -17.71 2.44 4.40
C LEU A 4 -18.24 3.35 3.32
N TYR A 5 -17.39 4.24 2.90
CA TYR A 5 -17.58 5.11 1.76
C TYR A 5 -16.34 4.94 0.88
N PRO A 6 -16.29 5.50 -0.33
CA PRO A 6 -15.07 5.41 -1.13
C PRO A 6 -13.89 6.02 -0.38
N LEU A 7 -12.95 5.18 -0.01
CA LEU A 7 -11.80 5.58 0.79
C LEU A 7 -10.66 5.97 -0.12
N GLN A 8 -9.99 7.06 0.25
CA GLN A 8 -8.71 7.45 -0.33
C GLN A 8 -7.66 7.32 0.77
N PHE A 9 -6.46 6.92 0.39
CA PHE A 9 -5.37 6.75 1.33
C PHE A 9 -4.25 7.72 1.01
N GLU A 10 -3.54 8.16 2.03
CA GLU A 10 -2.35 8.99 1.85
C GLU A 10 -1.24 8.13 1.26
N PRO A 11 -0.67 8.51 0.12
CA PRO A 11 0.38 7.70 -0.49
C PRO A 11 1.63 7.65 0.39
N ILE A 12 2.29 6.49 0.38
CA ILE A 12 3.62 6.33 0.97
C ILE A 12 4.61 6.23 -0.18
N TYR A 13 5.56 7.15 -0.23
CA TYR A 13 6.50 7.21 -1.34
C TYR A 13 7.78 6.47 -1.01
N GLN A 14 8.34 5.81 -2.01
CA GLN A 14 9.60 5.10 -1.88
C GLN A 14 10.62 5.70 -2.84
N TYR A 15 11.74 6.13 -2.27
CA TYR A 15 12.90 6.51 -3.06
C TYR A 15 13.46 5.28 -3.75
N ARG A 16 13.70 5.39 -5.05
CA ARG A 16 14.33 4.33 -5.83
C ARG A 16 15.19 4.97 -6.90
N LEU A 17 16.43 4.50 -7.02
CA LEU A 17 17.36 5.06 -8.00
C LEU A 17 16.83 4.97 -9.43
N TRP A 18 16.05 3.94 -9.71
CA TRP A 18 15.46 3.73 -11.04
C TRP A 18 14.19 4.54 -11.27
N GLY A 19 13.73 5.27 -10.29
CA GLY A 19 12.51 6.06 -10.38
C GLY A 19 12.71 7.42 -11.03
N GLY A 20 11.61 8.15 -11.14
CA GLY A 20 11.61 9.50 -11.70
C GLY A 20 10.78 10.43 -10.84
N ARG A 21 10.05 11.34 -11.47
CA ARG A 21 9.17 12.31 -10.78
C ARG A 21 7.79 12.37 -11.42
N ARG A 22 7.43 11.39 -12.24
CA ARG A 22 6.17 11.41 -12.98
C ARG A 22 4.96 11.02 -12.15
N LEU A 23 5.16 10.41 -10.98
CA LEU A 23 4.03 10.08 -10.10
C LEU A 23 3.25 11.32 -9.67
N ALA A 24 3.86 12.49 -9.77
CA ALA A 24 3.15 13.75 -9.49
C ALA A 24 1.89 13.93 -10.33
N CYS A 25 1.83 13.29 -11.51
CA CYS A 25 0.66 13.35 -12.36
C CYS A 25 -0.51 12.50 -11.87
N LEU A 26 -0.24 11.55 -10.97
CA LEU A 26 -1.21 10.57 -10.51
C LEU A 26 -1.66 10.80 -9.07
N VAL A 27 -0.95 11.62 -8.34
CA VAL A 27 -1.24 11.88 -6.93
C VAL A 27 -1.65 13.34 -6.76
N SER A 28 -2.45 13.61 -5.74
CA SER A 28 -2.99 14.95 -5.52
C SER A 28 -2.07 15.87 -4.76
N SER A 29 -0.99 15.34 -4.18
CA SER A 29 -0.02 16.12 -3.41
C SER A 29 1.31 16.21 -4.15
N PRO A 30 2.11 17.28 -3.92
CA PRO A 30 3.46 17.31 -4.46
C PRO A 30 4.29 16.14 -3.96
N LEU A 31 5.21 15.66 -4.80
CA LEU A 31 6.13 14.62 -4.38
C LEU A 31 7.12 15.18 -3.36
N PRO A 32 7.53 14.36 -2.38
CA PRO A 32 8.51 14.81 -1.39
C PRO A 32 9.90 14.94 -1.99
N GLY A 33 10.68 15.90 -1.48
CA GLY A 33 12.07 16.08 -1.85
C GLY A 33 12.29 16.35 -3.33
N ASP A 34 13.52 16.14 -3.78
CA ASP A 34 13.93 16.38 -5.17
C ASP A 34 14.45 15.13 -5.86
N GLY A 35 14.60 14.04 -5.12
CA GLY A 35 15.17 12.82 -5.65
C GLY A 35 14.20 11.97 -6.44
N PRO A 36 14.68 10.87 -7.00
CA PRO A 36 13.81 9.95 -7.74
C PRO A 36 12.88 9.19 -6.82
N ILE A 37 11.62 9.19 -7.17
CA ILE A 37 10.58 8.43 -6.46
C ILE A 37 10.12 7.33 -7.40
N GLY A 38 10.35 6.09 -7.01
CA GLY A 38 9.99 4.95 -7.84
C GLY A 38 8.63 4.36 -7.54
N GLU A 39 8.12 4.53 -6.32
CA GLU A 39 6.87 3.91 -5.92
C GLU A 39 6.02 4.89 -5.11
N ALA A 40 4.71 4.79 -5.31
CA ALA A 40 3.71 5.40 -4.44
C ALA A 40 2.78 4.28 -3.97
N TRP A 41 2.84 3.96 -2.70
CA TRP A 41 2.01 2.91 -2.11
C TRP A 41 0.68 3.52 -1.73
N LEU A 42 -0.39 3.04 -2.35
CA LEU A 42 -1.72 3.58 -2.18
C LEU A 42 -2.58 2.78 -1.21
N LEU A 43 -2.25 1.50 -1.04
CA LEU A 43 -3.01 0.60 -0.17
C LEU A 43 -2.04 -0.42 0.40
N SER A 44 -1.85 -0.40 1.72
CA SER A 44 -0.92 -1.33 2.37
C SER A 44 -1.29 -1.53 3.83
N ASP A 45 -1.31 -2.79 4.26
CA ASP A 45 -1.45 -3.17 5.66
C ASP A 45 -0.16 -3.79 6.19
N ARG A 46 0.97 -3.43 5.60
CA ARG A 46 2.27 -3.89 6.11
C ARG A 46 2.65 -3.11 7.36
N ASP A 47 3.30 -3.81 8.30
CA ASP A 47 3.69 -3.19 9.57
C ASP A 47 4.61 -1.99 9.39
N ASP A 48 5.50 -2.08 8.41
CA ASP A 48 6.50 -1.04 8.17
C ASP A 48 5.97 0.12 7.32
N HIS A 49 4.88 -0.09 6.60
CA HIS A 49 4.33 0.91 5.69
C HIS A 49 2.80 0.85 5.65
N PRO A 50 2.13 1.09 6.79
CA PRO A 50 0.67 1.08 6.80
C PRO A 50 0.12 2.36 6.18
N THR A 51 -0.80 2.24 5.23
CA THR A 51 -1.45 3.42 4.67
C THR A 51 -2.61 3.87 5.57
N ARG A 52 -2.85 5.17 5.58
CA ARG A 52 -3.89 5.80 6.39
C ARG A 52 -4.93 6.47 5.50
N VAL A 53 -6.17 6.41 5.94
CA VAL A 53 -7.27 7.05 5.23
C VAL A 53 -7.04 8.55 5.18
N ALA A 54 -7.24 9.14 4.00
CA ALA A 54 -7.03 10.56 3.77
C ALA A 54 -8.32 11.38 3.79
N ASN A 55 -9.49 10.73 3.70
CA ASN A 55 -10.77 11.44 3.54
C ASN A 55 -11.84 10.95 4.50
N GLY A 56 -12.78 11.83 4.79
CA GLY A 56 -14.02 11.49 5.50
C GLY A 56 -13.83 11.20 6.97
N GLN A 57 -14.83 10.54 7.55
CA GLN A 57 -14.89 10.28 8.99
C GLN A 57 -13.79 9.36 9.49
N LEU A 58 -13.30 8.47 8.63
CA LEU A 58 -12.28 7.50 9.01
C LEU A 58 -10.86 8.02 8.79
N LYS A 59 -10.72 9.28 8.44
CA LYS A 59 -9.40 9.89 8.19
C LYS A 59 -8.42 9.59 9.32
N GLY A 60 -7.22 9.19 8.96
CA GLY A 60 -6.15 8.88 9.91
C GLY A 60 -6.10 7.43 10.35
N GLN A 61 -7.15 6.66 10.13
CA GLN A 61 -7.14 5.25 10.50
C GLN A 61 -6.35 4.44 9.48
N THR A 62 -5.65 3.42 9.95
CA THR A 62 -4.92 2.52 9.06
C THR A 62 -5.85 1.47 8.49
N LEU A 63 -5.41 0.87 7.38
CA LEU A 63 -6.14 -0.24 6.77
C LEU A 63 -6.35 -1.39 7.75
N GLY A 64 -5.33 -1.70 8.57
CA GLY A 64 -5.43 -2.76 9.57
C GLY A 64 -6.45 -2.46 10.67
N GLN A 65 -6.53 -1.19 11.11
CA GLN A 65 -7.53 -0.79 12.08
C GLN A 65 -8.94 -0.96 11.52
N LEU A 66 -9.14 -0.59 10.26
CA LEU A 66 -10.44 -0.75 9.60
C LEU A 66 -10.81 -2.22 9.46
N LEU A 67 -9.85 -3.06 9.14
CA LEU A 67 -10.10 -4.49 9.01
C LEU A 67 -10.57 -5.10 10.33
N LYS A 68 -10.01 -4.65 11.45
CA LYS A 68 -10.43 -5.12 12.78
C LYS A 68 -11.81 -4.60 13.16
N GLN A 69 -12.13 -3.36 12.80
CA GLN A 69 -13.39 -2.74 13.18
C GLN A 69 -14.54 -3.15 12.28
N LEU A 70 -14.28 -3.32 10.99
CA LEU A 70 -15.31 -3.51 9.98
C LEU A 70 -14.96 -4.68 9.06
N PRO A 71 -14.69 -5.87 9.61
CA PRO A 71 -14.20 -6.98 8.79
C PRO A 71 -15.15 -7.38 7.67
N GLN A 72 -16.45 -7.39 7.91
CA GLN A 72 -17.41 -7.77 6.89
C GLN A 72 -17.50 -6.74 5.77
N GLN A 73 -17.42 -5.46 6.12
CA GLN A 73 -17.46 -4.40 5.11
C GLN A 73 -16.18 -4.37 4.29
N MET A 74 -15.04 -4.70 4.91
CA MET A 74 -13.74 -4.67 4.24
C MET A 74 -13.52 -5.90 3.35
N LEU A 75 -13.93 -7.07 3.79
CA LEU A 75 -13.61 -8.32 3.11
C LEU A 75 -14.83 -9.16 2.73
N GLY A 76 -16.04 -8.74 3.12
CA GLY A 76 -17.25 -9.49 2.79
C GLY A 76 -17.17 -10.92 3.27
N LYS A 77 -17.43 -11.86 2.38
CA LYS A 77 -17.42 -13.29 2.72
C LYS A 77 -16.03 -13.81 3.13
N TRP A 78 -15.00 -13.03 2.87
CA TRP A 78 -13.64 -13.41 3.25
C TRP A 78 -13.24 -12.93 4.65
N ALA A 79 -14.16 -12.23 5.33
CA ALA A 79 -13.91 -11.78 6.70
C ALA A 79 -13.54 -12.95 7.59
N GLY A 80 -12.52 -12.76 8.43
CA GLY A 80 -12.01 -13.80 9.31
C GLY A 80 -10.96 -14.71 8.69
N ARG A 81 -10.81 -14.70 7.38
CA ARG A 81 -9.80 -15.52 6.71
C ARG A 81 -8.42 -14.89 6.67
N PHE A 82 -8.37 -13.56 6.83
CA PHE A 82 -7.11 -12.84 6.76
C PHE A 82 -6.93 -11.98 8.00
N LYS A 83 -5.78 -12.10 8.63
CA LYS A 83 -5.42 -11.22 9.74
C LYS A 83 -5.03 -9.84 9.26
N ARG A 84 -4.57 -9.75 8.02
CA ARG A 84 -4.16 -8.52 7.37
C ARG A 84 -4.93 -8.37 6.08
N PHE A 85 -5.08 -7.13 5.64
CA PHE A 85 -5.68 -6.89 4.34
C PHE A 85 -4.79 -7.51 3.26
N PRO A 86 -5.33 -8.38 2.39
CA PRO A 86 -4.50 -9.25 1.56
C PRO A 86 -3.91 -8.61 0.30
N LEU A 87 -4.24 -7.36 0.03
CA LEU A 87 -3.79 -6.69 -1.19
C LEU A 87 -2.86 -5.53 -0.88
N LEU A 88 -1.90 -5.34 -1.75
CA LEU A 88 -1.00 -4.19 -1.78
C LEU A 88 -1.16 -3.53 -3.14
N LEU A 89 -1.45 -2.25 -3.16
CA LEU A 89 -1.61 -1.49 -4.40
C LEU A 89 -0.60 -0.36 -4.42
N LYS A 90 0.18 -0.28 -5.48
CA LYS A 90 1.16 0.78 -5.64
C LYS A 90 1.32 1.16 -7.11
N PHE A 91 1.68 2.41 -7.34
CA PHE A 91 2.14 2.88 -8.64
C PHE A 91 3.65 2.79 -8.72
N LEU A 92 4.16 2.48 -9.89
CA LEU A 92 5.60 2.48 -10.16
C LEU A 92 5.91 3.51 -11.23
N ASP A 93 6.93 4.31 -10.99
CA ASP A 93 7.51 5.18 -12.02
C ASP A 93 8.90 4.65 -12.34
N VAL A 94 9.01 3.95 -13.45
CA VAL A 94 10.24 3.29 -13.87
C VAL A 94 10.91 4.12 -14.95
N ARG A 95 11.95 4.84 -14.55
CA ARG A 95 12.74 5.64 -15.48
C ARG A 95 13.91 4.85 -16.04
N ASN A 96 14.46 3.95 -15.23
CA ASN A 96 15.61 3.12 -15.60
C ASN A 96 15.23 1.64 -15.40
N ALA A 97 16.07 0.75 -15.94
CA ALA A 97 15.79 -0.68 -15.85
C ALA A 97 15.72 -1.15 -14.40
N LEU A 98 14.78 -2.05 -14.15
CA LEU A 98 14.65 -2.71 -12.85
C LEU A 98 15.45 -3.99 -12.84
N SER A 99 15.86 -4.42 -11.64
CA SER A 99 16.42 -5.76 -11.47
C SER A 99 15.35 -6.81 -11.71
N VAL A 100 15.78 -8.00 -12.10
CA VAL A 100 14.89 -9.15 -12.20
C VAL A 100 14.53 -9.60 -10.78
N GLN A 101 13.25 -9.79 -10.53
CA GLN A 101 12.77 -10.19 -9.22
C GLN A 101 11.91 -11.44 -9.36
N VAL A 102 12.01 -12.33 -8.37
CA VAL A 102 11.23 -13.55 -8.31
C VAL A 102 10.36 -13.50 -7.07
N HIS A 103 9.08 -13.70 -7.26
CA HIS A 103 8.14 -13.77 -6.15
C HIS A 103 7.98 -15.21 -5.71
N PRO A 104 8.23 -15.54 -4.43
CA PRO A 104 8.08 -16.92 -3.97
C PRO A 104 6.61 -17.36 -3.99
N SER A 105 6.39 -18.65 -4.19
CA SER A 105 5.07 -19.22 -4.09
C SER A 105 4.59 -19.20 -2.63
N ASP A 106 3.30 -19.41 -2.42
CA ASP A 106 2.71 -19.32 -1.08
C ASP A 106 3.33 -20.30 -0.08
N GLY A 107 3.78 -21.44 -0.56
CA GLY A 107 4.40 -22.46 0.30
C GLY A 107 5.87 -22.25 0.56
N GLN A 108 6.50 -21.26 -0.03
CA GLN A 108 7.94 -21.00 0.12
C GLN A 108 8.17 -19.94 1.16
N THR A 109 9.14 -20.19 2.04
CA THR A 109 9.58 -19.22 3.04
C THR A 109 11.02 -18.89 2.73
N LEU A 110 11.28 -17.60 2.46
CA LEU A 110 12.64 -17.13 2.32
C LEU A 110 13.19 -16.84 3.70
N THR A 111 14.50 -16.98 3.85
CA THR A 111 15.14 -16.67 5.11
C THR A 111 15.18 -15.15 5.31
N GLU A 112 15.01 -14.75 6.55
CA GLU A 112 15.21 -13.42 7.06
C GLU A 112 14.58 -12.27 6.28
N GLY A 113 13.59 -11.66 6.88
CA GLY A 113 13.03 -10.40 6.41
C GLY A 113 12.43 -10.45 5.02
N SER A 114 12.45 -11.58 4.37
CA SER A 114 11.83 -11.70 3.08
C SER A 114 10.43 -12.24 3.28
N GLY A 115 9.49 -11.41 3.00
CA GLY A 115 8.11 -11.81 2.94
C GLY A 115 7.60 -11.58 1.54
N LYS A 116 6.36 -11.89 1.36
CA LYS A 116 5.67 -11.52 0.13
C LYS A 116 5.56 -10.01 0.08
N ARG A 117 5.76 -9.46 -1.07
CA ARG A 117 5.70 -8.03 -1.30
C ARG A 117 4.61 -7.68 -2.27
#